data_784a91b3b619fd5a1a4ebb62a548582a
#
_entry.id   784a91b3b619fd5a1a4ebb62a548582a
#
_cell.length_a   1.000
_cell.length_b   1.000
_cell.length_c   1.000
_cell.angle_alpha   90.00
_cell.angle_beta   90.00
_cell.angle_gamma   90.00
#
_symmetry.space_group_name_H-M   'P 1'
#
loop_
_entity.id
_entity.type
_entity.pdbx_description
1 polymer ?
#
loop_
_entity_poly.entity_id
_entity_poly.type
_entity_poly.pdbx_seq_one_letter_code
_entity_poly.pdbx_strand_id
1 'polypeptide(L)'
;SISVNNPDTTPYLIQSWVETLNGGAEKAPFIITPPLYRLDKDQQNVERIVLAGALPQDKESLYWLNIKAIPAAPRKDNTLQIAVKTRIKLIYRPAALKGVIPEELADKLTWQRSGNQIQVTNPTNVVMNFNEINVNGKKLEDVSYVLPGATARFDLPKGVSGGAVTFKIINDYGGTGNIHNATM
;
A
#
# COMPACT_ATOMS: atom_id res chain seq x y z
N SER A 1 -12.91 -8.33 0.76
CA SER A 1 -13.93 -7.28 0.66
C SER A 1 -13.55 -6.05 1.46
N ILE A 2 -14.08 -4.90 1.08
CA ILE A 2 -13.86 -3.64 1.78
C ILE A 2 -15.20 -2.92 1.94
N SER A 3 -15.42 -2.32 3.11
CA SER A 3 -16.62 -1.53 3.38
C SER A 3 -16.37 -0.06 3.11
N VAL A 4 -17.33 0.59 2.45
CA VAL A 4 -17.31 2.02 2.16
C VAL A 4 -18.52 2.66 2.81
N ASN A 5 -18.30 3.68 3.63
CA ASN A 5 -19.34 4.41 4.34
C ASN A 5 -19.42 5.84 3.85
N ASN A 6 -20.63 6.38 3.79
CA ASN A 6 -20.84 7.81 3.57
C ASN A 6 -21.39 8.47 4.84
N PRO A 7 -20.55 9.10 5.68
CA PRO A 7 -21.01 9.81 6.87
C PRO A 7 -21.54 11.22 6.57
N ASP A 8 -21.43 11.68 5.34
CA ASP A 8 -21.82 13.04 4.95
C ASP A 8 -23.30 13.13 4.60
N THR A 9 -23.79 14.35 4.51
CA THR A 9 -25.17 14.63 4.07
C THR A 9 -25.33 14.60 2.55
N THR A 10 -24.22 14.75 1.82
CA THR A 10 -24.19 14.72 0.36
C THR A 10 -24.12 13.28 -0.15
N PRO A 11 -24.94 12.89 -1.13
CA PRO A 11 -24.77 11.60 -1.78
C PRO A 11 -23.53 11.61 -2.68
N TYR A 12 -22.89 10.43 -2.82
CA TYR A 12 -21.70 10.25 -3.65
C TYR A 12 -21.91 9.14 -4.68
N LEU A 13 -21.28 9.30 -5.83
CA LEU A 13 -20.98 8.18 -6.72
C LEU A 13 -19.64 7.63 -6.33
N ILE A 14 -19.58 6.32 -6.08
CA ILE A 14 -18.36 5.62 -5.72
C ILE A 14 -17.90 4.81 -6.91
N GLN A 15 -16.67 5.03 -7.34
CA GLN A 15 -16.01 4.29 -8.41
C GLN A 15 -14.74 3.66 -7.89
N SER A 16 -14.58 2.35 -8.08
CA SER A 16 -13.43 1.62 -7.56
C SER A 16 -12.80 0.75 -8.65
N TRP A 17 -11.47 0.69 -8.64
CA TRP A 17 -10.68 -0.10 -9.60
C TRP A 17 -9.32 -0.45 -9.01
N VAL A 18 -8.67 -1.43 -9.62
CA VAL A 18 -7.33 -1.85 -9.25
C VAL A 18 -6.34 -1.47 -10.35
N GLU A 19 -5.22 -0.90 -9.97
CA GLU A 19 -4.13 -0.54 -10.88
C GLU A 19 -2.88 -1.36 -10.56
N THR A 20 -2.07 -1.60 -11.60
CA THR A 20 -0.70 -2.07 -11.41
C THR A 20 0.16 -0.98 -10.76
N LEU A 21 1.30 -1.35 -10.18
CA LEU A 21 2.20 -0.40 -9.51
C LEU A 21 2.65 0.74 -10.43
N ASN A 22 2.81 0.46 -11.71
CA ASN A 22 3.28 1.44 -12.68
C ASN A 22 2.16 2.33 -13.24
N GLY A 23 0.90 2.02 -12.95
CA GLY A 23 -0.25 2.85 -13.37
C GLY A 23 -0.44 2.96 -14.87
N GLY A 24 0.11 2.05 -15.67
CA GLY A 24 0.02 2.07 -17.12
C GLY A 24 -1.29 1.49 -17.67
N ALA A 25 -1.35 1.29 -18.99
CA ALA A 25 -2.49 0.71 -19.68
C ALA A 25 -2.68 -0.79 -19.36
N GLU A 26 -1.75 -1.40 -18.69
CA GLU A 26 -1.80 -2.79 -18.29
C GLU A 26 -2.91 -2.99 -17.24
N LYS A 27 -3.77 -3.97 -17.48
CA LYS A 27 -4.88 -4.28 -16.58
C LYS A 27 -4.41 -5.14 -15.42
N ALA A 28 -4.76 -4.72 -14.19
CA ALA A 28 -4.60 -5.57 -13.03
C ALA A 28 -5.59 -6.75 -13.09
N PRO A 29 -5.18 -7.96 -12.65
CA PRO A 29 -6.01 -9.16 -12.74
C PRO A 29 -7.07 -9.25 -11.65
N PHE A 30 -7.74 -8.14 -11.32
CA PHE A 30 -8.77 -8.08 -10.29
C PHE A 30 -10.02 -7.40 -10.80
N ILE A 31 -11.15 -7.88 -10.34
CA ILE A 31 -12.46 -7.29 -10.58
C ILE A 31 -13.06 -6.85 -9.26
N ILE A 32 -13.61 -5.64 -9.22
CA ILE A 32 -14.34 -5.12 -8.07
C ILE A 32 -15.83 -5.08 -8.41
N THR A 33 -16.65 -5.59 -7.51
CA THR A 33 -18.12 -5.58 -7.64
C THR A 33 -18.78 -5.06 -6.39
N PRO A 34 -19.68 -4.06 -6.51
CA PRO A 34 -19.98 -3.27 -7.71
C PRO A 34 -18.86 -2.26 -8.02
N PRO A 35 -18.50 -2.02 -9.31
CA PRO A 35 -17.43 -1.08 -9.66
C PRO A 35 -17.85 0.38 -9.60
N LEU A 36 -19.14 0.64 -9.68
CA LEU A 36 -19.73 1.97 -9.64
C LEU A 36 -21.10 1.89 -8.98
N TYR A 37 -21.33 2.71 -7.97
CA TYR A 37 -22.62 2.75 -7.26
C TYR A 37 -22.82 4.10 -6.57
N ARG A 38 -24.08 4.40 -6.27
CA ARG A 38 -24.46 5.58 -5.48
C ARG A 38 -24.50 5.20 -4.00
N LEU A 39 -23.98 6.07 -3.16
CA LEU A 39 -23.99 5.94 -1.72
C LEU A 39 -24.61 7.18 -1.10
N ASP A 40 -25.81 7.04 -0.57
CA ASP A 40 -26.54 8.14 0.06
C ASP A 40 -26.06 8.35 1.50
N LYS A 41 -26.58 9.41 2.13
CA LYS A 41 -26.27 9.75 3.52
C LYS A 41 -26.42 8.51 4.44
N ASP A 42 -25.42 8.33 5.29
CA ASP A 42 -25.37 7.26 6.30
C ASP A 42 -25.47 5.84 5.74
N GLN A 43 -25.31 5.68 4.44
CA GLN A 43 -25.28 4.36 3.82
C GLN A 43 -23.87 3.75 3.82
N GLN A 44 -23.86 2.43 3.84
CA GLN A 44 -22.65 1.62 3.72
C GLN A 44 -22.86 0.59 2.61
N ASN A 45 -21.82 0.35 1.83
CA ASN A 45 -21.80 -0.75 0.89
C ASN A 45 -20.49 -1.53 1.01
N VAL A 46 -20.53 -2.79 0.64
CA VAL A 46 -19.37 -3.68 0.64
C VAL A 46 -18.95 -3.96 -0.79
N GLU A 47 -17.70 -3.64 -1.11
CA GLU A 47 -17.09 -3.97 -2.40
C GLU A 47 -16.37 -5.30 -2.28
N ARG A 48 -16.61 -6.19 -3.22
CA ARG A 48 -15.91 -7.47 -3.33
C ARG A 48 -14.79 -7.35 -4.34
N ILE A 49 -13.60 -7.80 -3.95
CA ILE A 49 -12.41 -7.81 -4.80
C ILE A 49 -12.10 -9.26 -5.13
N VAL A 50 -12.13 -9.57 -6.40
CA VAL A 50 -12.00 -10.95 -6.90
C VAL A 50 -10.81 -11.03 -7.86
N LEU A 51 -9.96 -12.03 -7.67
CA LEU A 51 -8.89 -12.33 -8.61
C LEU A 51 -9.51 -12.91 -9.89
N ALA A 52 -9.23 -12.28 -11.02
CA ALA A 52 -9.77 -12.65 -12.33
C ALA A 52 -8.67 -13.06 -13.33
N GLY A 53 -7.52 -13.45 -12.85
CA GLY A 53 -6.38 -13.88 -13.66
C GLY A 53 -5.41 -14.73 -12.86
N ALA A 54 -4.27 -15.06 -13.46
CA ALA A 54 -3.23 -15.84 -12.80
C ALA A 54 -2.17 -14.92 -12.19
N LEU A 55 -1.76 -15.22 -10.96
CA LEU A 55 -0.66 -14.57 -10.26
C LEU A 55 0.32 -15.63 -9.75
N PRO A 56 1.58 -15.27 -9.48
CA PRO A 56 2.53 -16.20 -8.87
C PRO A 56 1.97 -16.80 -7.58
N GLN A 57 2.19 -18.11 -7.39
CA GLN A 57 1.69 -18.83 -6.22
C GLN A 57 2.76 -19.05 -5.16
N ASP A 58 3.98 -18.60 -5.40
CA ASP A 58 5.14 -18.76 -4.53
C ASP A 58 5.55 -17.47 -3.80
N LYS A 59 4.91 -16.35 -4.14
CA LYS A 59 5.20 -15.04 -3.55
C LYS A 59 3.99 -14.12 -3.59
N GLU A 60 4.01 -13.11 -2.74
CA GLU A 60 3.00 -12.05 -2.74
C GLU A 60 3.12 -11.15 -3.96
N SER A 61 2.00 -10.57 -4.39
CA SER A 61 1.92 -9.56 -5.43
C SER A 61 1.27 -8.29 -4.89
N LEU A 62 1.69 -7.12 -5.37
CA LEU A 62 1.22 -5.82 -4.89
C LEU A 62 0.57 -5.01 -5.99
N TYR A 63 -0.58 -4.44 -5.68
CA TYR A 63 -1.37 -3.58 -6.54
C TYR A 63 -1.87 -2.36 -5.78
N TRP A 64 -2.45 -1.40 -6.50
CA TRP A 64 -3.15 -0.26 -5.92
C TRP A 64 -4.64 -0.43 -6.06
N LEU A 65 -5.36 -0.38 -4.94
CA LEU A 65 -6.81 -0.26 -4.90
C LEU A 65 -7.17 1.22 -4.85
N ASN A 66 -7.99 1.67 -5.78
CA ASN A 66 -8.45 3.05 -5.87
C ASN A 66 -9.95 3.10 -5.60
N ILE A 67 -10.36 4.02 -4.75
CA ILE A 67 -11.76 4.30 -4.47
C ILE A 67 -11.95 5.80 -4.64
N LYS A 68 -12.78 6.19 -5.60
CA LYS A 68 -13.08 7.59 -5.90
C LYS A 68 -14.50 7.92 -5.49
N ALA A 69 -14.65 8.94 -4.66
CA ALA A 69 -15.93 9.47 -4.23
C ALA A 69 -16.20 10.77 -4.95
N ILE A 70 -17.26 10.80 -5.76
CA ILE A 70 -17.64 11.94 -6.59
C ILE A 70 -18.97 12.49 -6.04
N PRO A 71 -19.05 13.77 -5.61
CA PRO A 71 -20.31 14.33 -5.17
C PRO A 71 -21.37 14.24 -6.27
N ALA A 72 -22.54 13.67 -5.93
CA ALA A 72 -23.64 13.47 -6.85
C ALA A 72 -24.70 14.59 -6.75
N ALA A 73 -24.41 15.66 -6.00
CA ALA A 73 -25.27 16.80 -5.86
C ALA A 73 -25.18 17.72 -7.09
N PRO A 74 -26.27 18.44 -7.45
CA PRO A 74 -26.23 19.43 -8.52
C PRO A 74 -25.17 20.49 -8.24
N ARG A 75 -24.42 20.86 -9.28
CA ARG A 75 -23.42 21.92 -9.18
C ARG A 75 -24.13 23.27 -9.04
N LYS A 76 -23.80 23.98 -7.95
CA LYS A 76 -24.27 25.35 -7.71
C LYS A 76 -23.21 26.33 -8.14
N ASP A 77 -23.64 27.54 -8.62
CA ASP A 77 -22.73 28.64 -8.94
C ASP A 77 -21.91 29.01 -7.69
N ASN A 78 -20.62 29.30 -7.90
CA ASN A 78 -19.65 29.66 -6.86
C ASN A 78 -19.46 28.59 -5.78
N THR A 79 -19.76 27.33 -6.07
CA THR A 79 -19.58 26.20 -5.16
C THR A 79 -18.48 25.29 -5.68
N LEU A 80 -17.50 24.97 -4.83
CA LEU A 80 -16.45 24.02 -5.13
C LEU A 80 -16.94 22.60 -4.79
N GLN A 81 -16.96 21.72 -5.79
CA GLN A 81 -17.18 20.29 -5.58
C GLN A 81 -15.86 19.54 -5.75
N ILE A 82 -15.47 18.80 -4.74
CA ILE A 82 -14.19 18.06 -4.72
C ILE A 82 -14.48 16.56 -4.77
N ALA A 83 -13.94 15.89 -5.78
CA ALA A 83 -13.87 14.44 -5.80
C ALA A 83 -12.64 13.99 -5.01
N VAL A 84 -12.83 13.03 -4.12
CA VAL A 84 -11.74 12.46 -3.30
C VAL A 84 -11.40 11.09 -3.81
N LYS A 85 -10.12 10.87 -4.10
CA LYS A 85 -9.58 9.56 -4.48
C LYS A 85 -8.75 9.01 -3.34
N THR A 86 -9.16 7.86 -2.82
CA THR A 86 -8.39 7.10 -1.83
C THR A 86 -7.63 5.99 -2.54
N ARG A 87 -6.35 5.88 -2.24
CA ARG A 87 -5.48 4.88 -2.84
C ARG A 87 -4.79 4.10 -1.73
N ILE A 88 -5.02 2.79 -1.72
CA ILE A 88 -4.42 1.88 -0.72
C ILE A 88 -3.77 0.69 -1.41
N LYS A 89 -2.82 0.07 -0.74
CA LYS A 89 -2.15 -1.12 -1.25
C LYS A 89 -3.07 -2.34 -1.17
N LEU A 90 -3.10 -3.12 -2.23
CA LEU A 90 -3.77 -4.42 -2.30
C LEU A 90 -2.70 -5.48 -2.46
N ILE A 91 -2.56 -6.35 -1.46
CA ILE A 91 -1.59 -7.44 -1.47
C ILE A 91 -2.32 -8.74 -1.72
N TYR A 92 -1.93 -9.45 -2.77
CA TYR A 92 -2.38 -10.82 -3.00
C TYR A 92 -1.41 -11.78 -2.33
N ARG A 93 -1.93 -12.56 -1.38
CA ARG A 93 -1.19 -13.63 -0.71
C ARG A 93 -1.70 -14.96 -1.21
N PRO A 94 -0.87 -15.73 -1.95
CA PRO A 94 -1.29 -17.04 -2.44
C PRO A 94 -1.49 -18.04 -1.29
N ALA A 95 -2.26 -19.09 -1.54
CA ALA A 95 -2.60 -20.08 -0.53
C ALA A 95 -1.37 -20.76 0.09
N ALA A 96 -0.29 -20.91 -0.69
CA ALA A 96 0.97 -21.48 -0.20
C ALA A 96 1.61 -20.65 0.92
N LEU A 97 1.26 -19.35 1.03
CA LEU A 97 1.77 -18.44 2.06
C LEU A 97 0.75 -18.18 3.17
N LYS A 98 -0.33 -18.95 3.23
CA LYS A 98 -1.31 -18.84 4.30
C LYS A 98 -0.65 -19.04 5.65
N GLY A 99 -0.91 -18.10 6.58
CA GLY A 99 -0.32 -18.13 7.92
C GLY A 99 1.07 -17.53 8.03
N VAL A 100 1.68 -17.10 6.93
CA VAL A 100 2.96 -16.38 6.97
C VAL A 100 2.72 -14.97 7.52
N ILE A 101 3.51 -14.59 8.51
CA ILE A 101 3.46 -13.28 9.15
C ILE A 101 4.69 -12.49 8.72
N PRO A 102 4.55 -11.39 7.94
CA PRO A 102 5.70 -10.62 7.47
C PRO A 102 6.64 -10.14 8.57
N GLU A 103 6.10 -9.75 9.73
CA GLU A 103 6.87 -9.33 10.89
C GLU A 103 7.95 -10.34 11.29
N GLU A 104 7.63 -11.63 11.23
CA GLU A 104 8.55 -12.70 11.59
C GLU A 104 9.69 -12.89 10.59
N LEU A 105 9.55 -12.34 9.39
CA LEU A 105 10.55 -12.39 8.31
C LEU A 105 11.34 -11.10 8.15
N ALA A 106 11.03 -10.07 8.93
CA ALA A 106 11.63 -8.75 8.81
C ALA A 106 13.15 -8.75 8.98
N ASP A 107 13.68 -9.63 9.84
CA ASP A 107 15.11 -9.75 10.11
C ASP A 107 15.91 -10.33 8.92
N LYS A 108 15.23 -10.87 7.92
CA LYS A 108 15.87 -11.38 6.71
C LYS A 108 16.22 -10.29 5.70
N LEU A 109 15.70 -9.08 5.88
CA LEU A 109 16.06 -7.93 5.05
C LEU A 109 17.53 -7.58 5.25
N THR A 110 18.22 -7.27 4.16
CA THR A 110 19.61 -6.81 4.22
C THR A 110 19.71 -5.36 3.76
N TRP A 111 20.64 -4.64 4.35
CA TRP A 111 20.76 -3.20 4.19
C TRP A 111 22.19 -2.85 3.81
N GLN A 112 22.34 -1.97 2.83
CA GLN A 112 23.65 -1.44 2.43
C GLN A 112 23.52 -0.02 1.90
N ARG A 113 24.63 0.70 1.96
CA ARG A 113 24.72 2.03 1.38
C ARG A 113 24.95 1.94 -0.13
N SER A 114 24.27 2.78 -0.88
CA SER A 114 24.45 2.96 -2.32
C SER A 114 24.47 4.46 -2.63
N GLY A 115 25.66 5.06 -2.69
CA GLY A 115 25.78 6.52 -2.84
C GLY A 115 25.15 7.28 -1.67
N ASN A 116 24.19 8.15 -1.96
CA ASN A 116 23.43 8.90 -0.97
C ASN A 116 22.13 8.21 -0.56
N GLN A 117 22.00 6.93 -0.89
CA GLN A 117 20.81 6.14 -0.60
C GLN A 117 21.14 4.93 0.27
N ILE A 118 20.16 4.48 1.02
CA ILE A 118 20.16 3.16 1.62
C ILE A 118 19.45 2.20 0.67
N GLN A 119 20.04 1.03 0.48
CA GLN A 119 19.49 -0.03 -0.33
C GLN A 119 19.05 -1.18 0.57
N VAL A 120 17.78 -1.56 0.48
CA VAL A 120 17.23 -2.72 1.18
C VAL A 120 16.94 -3.83 0.18
N THR A 121 17.39 -5.03 0.49
CA THR A 121 17.11 -6.24 -0.31
C THR A 121 16.19 -7.15 0.48
N ASN A 122 15.12 -7.61 -0.18
CA ASN A 122 14.12 -8.48 0.41
C ASN A 122 14.25 -9.88 -0.20
N PRO A 123 14.93 -10.83 0.46
CA PRO A 123 15.06 -12.19 -0.05
C PRO A 123 13.83 -13.06 0.23
N THR A 124 12.82 -12.51 0.91
CA THR A 124 11.62 -13.26 1.28
C THR A 124 10.58 -13.29 0.16
N ASN A 125 9.54 -14.05 0.36
CA ASN A 125 8.41 -14.17 -0.57
C ASN A 125 7.21 -13.29 -0.21
N VAL A 126 7.38 -12.39 0.75
CA VAL A 126 6.35 -11.44 1.16
C VAL A 126 6.79 -10.01 0.88
N VAL A 127 5.81 -9.13 0.64
CA VAL A 127 6.04 -7.69 0.53
C VAL A 127 6.35 -7.14 1.92
N MET A 128 7.37 -6.30 2.01
CA MET A 128 7.67 -5.56 3.24
C MET A 128 7.27 -4.10 3.06
N ASN A 129 6.26 -3.66 3.80
CA ASN A 129 5.79 -2.28 3.80
C ASN A 129 6.37 -1.54 4.99
N PHE A 130 7.13 -0.49 4.73
CA PHE A 130 7.76 0.28 5.80
C PHE A 130 6.82 1.36 6.32
N ASN A 131 6.63 1.39 7.64
CA ASN A 131 6.03 2.52 8.33
C ASN A 131 7.08 3.63 8.53
N GLU A 132 8.27 3.24 8.98
CA GLU A 132 9.41 4.14 9.13
C GLU A 132 10.73 3.41 9.01
N ILE A 133 11.75 4.14 8.60
CA ILE A 133 13.16 3.71 8.60
C ILE A 133 13.97 4.85 9.19
N ASN A 134 14.84 4.52 10.14
CA ASN A 134 15.80 5.45 10.72
C ASN A 134 17.21 4.95 10.48
N VAL A 135 18.10 5.82 10.10
CA VAL A 135 19.53 5.54 9.97
C VAL A 135 20.30 6.49 10.90
N ASN A 136 21.09 5.92 11.76
CA ASN A 136 21.85 6.67 12.77
C ASN A 136 20.96 7.64 13.57
N GLY A 137 19.75 7.19 13.92
CA GLY A 137 18.78 7.96 14.69
C GLY A 137 18.00 9.00 13.89
N LYS A 138 18.25 9.13 12.59
CA LYS A 138 17.54 10.10 11.74
C LYS A 138 16.52 9.39 10.84
N LYS A 139 15.29 9.89 10.88
CA LYS A 139 14.18 9.34 10.09
C LYS A 139 14.36 9.66 8.61
N LEU A 140 14.18 8.66 7.76
CA LEU A 140 14.12 8.83 6.31
C LEU A 140 12.76 9.38 5.89
N GLU A 141 12.76 10.22 4.86
CA GLU A 141 11.56 10.68 4.18
C GLU A 141 11.22 9.72 3.03
N ASP A 142 9.96 9.72 2.60
CA ASP A 142 9.48 9.02 1.40
C ASP A 142 9.80 7.52 1.35
N VAL A 143 9.80 6.85 2.50
CA VAL A 143 9.91 5.39 2.52
C VAL A 143 8.60 4.76 2.06
N SER A 144 8.68 3.60 1.42
CA SER A 144 7.52 2.91 0.88
C SER A 144 7.55 1.42 1.16
N TYR A 145 7.96 0.60 0.20
CA TYR A 145 7.93 -0.84 0.29
C TYR A 145 9.09 -1.46 -0.48
N VAL A 146 9.33 -2.74 -0.24
CA VAL A 146 10.19 -3.57 -1.06
C VAL A 146 9.47 -4.87 -1.42
N LEU A 147 9.43 -5.20 -2.71
CA LEU A 147 8.76 -6.38 -3.23
C LEU A 147 9.55 -7.66 -2.91
N PRO A 148 8.89 -8.83 -2.93
CA PRO A 148 9.57 -10.11 -2.77
C PRO A 148 10.70 -10.29 -3.78
N GLY A 149 11.89 -10.68 -3.30
CA GLY A 149 13.06 -10.90 -4.13
C GLY A 149 13.65 -9.65 -4.77
N ALA A 150 13.17 -8.48 -4.40
CA ALA A 150 13.58 -7.21 -5.00
C ALA A 150 14.45 -6.37 -4.06
N THR A 151 14.91 -5.28 -4.61
CA THR A 151 15.70 -4.26 -3.92
C THR A 151 15.00 -2.92 -4.05
N ALA A 152 14.97 -2.14 -2.97
CA ALA A 152 14.46 -0.78 -2.96
C ALA A 152 15.54 0.17 -2.45
N ARG A 153 15.49 1.42 -2.89
CA ARG A 153 16.43 2.47 -2.49
C ARG A 153 15.65 3.65 -1.94
N PHE A 154 16.15 4.22 -0.84
CA PHE A 154 15.57 5.39 -0.21
C PHE A 154 16.68 6.40 0.07
N ASP A 155 16.38 7.67 -0.09
CA ASP A 155 17.35 8.73 0.16
C ASP A 155 17.75 8.80 1.63
N LEU A 156 19.04 8.90 1.87
CA LEU A 156 19.57 9.16 3.21
C LEU A 156 19.40 10.63 3.57
N PRO A 157 19.09 10.96 4.83
CA PRO A 157 19.08 12.34 5.28
C PRO A 157 20.45 13.00 5.10
N LYS A 158 20.45 14.31 4.92
CA LYS A 158 21.67 15.09 4.76
C LYS A 158 22.61 14.88 5.96
N GLY A 159 23.88 14.59 5.68
CA GLY A 159 24.89 14.34 6.70
C GLY A 159 24.88 12.93 7.29
N VAL A 160 24.03 12.05 6.81
CA VAL A 160 24.01 10.65 7.21
C VAL A 160 24.70 9.80 6.17
N SER A 161 25.72 9.06 6.57
CA SER A 161 26.51 8.22 5.68
C SER A 161 26.41 6.73 6.01
N GLY A 162 25.77 6.36 7.10
CA GLY A 162 25.62 4.98 7.54
C GLY A 162 25.43 4.89 9.05
N GLY A 163 25.41 3.68 9.56
CA GLY A 163 25.27 3.39 10.97
C GLY A 163 24.16 2.40 11.27
N ALA A 164 23.66 2.47 12.50
CA ALA A 164 22.55 1.62 12.94
C ALA A 164 21.27 1.94 12.17
N VAL A 165 20.60 0.90 11.72
CA VAL A 165 19.31 0.98 11.05
C VAL A 165 18.24 0.47 12.00
N THR A 166 17.16 1.23 12.18
CA THR A 166 15.94 0.75 12.81
C THR A 166 14.78 0.93 11.85
N PHE A 167 13.84 0.01 11.88
CA PHE A 167 12.68 0.11 11.00
C PHE A 167 11.46 -0.56 11.62
N LYS A 168 10.29 -0.11 11.18
CA LYS A 168 9.00 -0.72 11.50
C LYS A 168 8.27 -1.01 10.21
N ILE A 169 7.58 -2.14 10.18
CA ILE A 169 6.74 -2.51 9.05
C ILE A 169 5.26 -2.38 9.40
N ILE A 170 4.44 -2.23 8.37
CA ILE A 170 2.98 -2.19 8.48
C ILE A 170 2.49 -3.63 8.38
N ASN A 171 1.68 -4.07 9.34
CA ASN A 171 1.12 -5.42 9.37
C ASN A 171 -0.13 -5.55 8.48
N ASP A 172 -0.69 -6.75 8.40
CA ASP A 172 -1.86 -7.07 7.57
C ASP A 172 -3.12 -6.27 7.95
N TYR A 173 -3.16 -5.73 9.15
CA TYR A 173 -4.31 -4.95 9.66
C TYR A 173 -4.11 -3.45 9.53
N GLY A 174 -3.02 -3.02 8.89
CA GLY A 174 -2.67 -1.61 8.73
C GLY A 174 -2.00 -0.98 9.95
N GLY A 175 -1.70 -1.77 10.98
CA GLY A 175 -1.03 -1.30 12.18
C GLY A 175 0.50 -1.32 12.04
N THR A 176 1.16 -0.57 12.91
CA THR A 176 2.62 -0.52 12.98
C THR A 176 3.15 -1.66 13.84
N GLY A 177 4.11 -2.40 13.33
CA GLY A 177 4.78 -3.48 14.06
C GLY A 177 5.86 -2.99 15.04
N ASN A 178 6.66 -3.94 15.50
CA ASN A 178 7.76 -3.68 16.43
C ASN A 178 8.94 -3.00 15.76
N ILE A 179 9.84 -2.44 16.58
CA ILE A 179 11.11 -1.92 16.09
C ILE A 179 12.04 -3.09 15.78
N HIS A 180 12.56 -3.11 14.55
CA HIS A 180 13.60 -4.03 14.13
C HIS A 180 14.93 -3.30 14.04
N ASN A 181 16.00 -3.96 14.38
CA ASN A 181 17.36 -3.42 14.35
C ASN A 181 18.16 -4.12 13.27
N ALA A 182 18.94 -3.36 12.53
CA ALA A 182 19.84 -3.85 11.51
C ALA A 182 21.08 -2.94 11.43
N THR A 183 22.06 -3.37 10.66
CA THR A 183 23.26 -2.57 10.37
C THR A 183 23.47 -2.48 8.87
N MET A 184 24.02 -1.36 8.47
CA MET A 184 24.34 -1.07 7.07
C MET A 184 25.84 -1.17 6.85
#